data_b50e42f6d4c90664b506245674239fff
#
_entry.id   b50e42f6d4c90664b506245674239fff
#
_cell.length_a   1.000
_cell.length_b   1.000
_cell.length_c   1.000
_cell.angle_alpha   90.00
_cell.angle_beta   90.00
_cell.angle_gamma   90.00
#
_symmetry.space_group_name_H-M   'P 1'
#
loop_
_entity.id
_entity.type
_entity.pdbx_description
1 polymer ?
#
loop_
_entity_poly.entity_id
_entity_poly.type
_entity_poly.pdbx_seq_one_letter_code
_entity_poly.pdbx_strand_id
1 'polypeptide(L)'
;AVTRGPLRYAQTFPANISYNEYQYVIMQARAAGFINKVYPLTVGDKVKQGTPLLELTIPDWVEAQSEYLLLQETGGTATQVEGILERLRLAGMPDDDIRRLKATRKIQTRFTLKAPIDGVITAFDLRAGMNIAKDNVVAKIQGMDPVWVSVAVPESIAWLIKDASQFSIQVPAWPGKTFSI
;
A
#
# COMPACT_ATOMS: atom_id res chain seq x y z
N ALA A 1 17.67 -34.76 -48.54
CA ALA A 1 18.15 -33.37 -48.45
C ALA A 1 18.17 -32.96 -46.96
N VAL A 2 19.31 -32.56 -46.45
CA VAL A 2 19.46 -32.07 -45.06
C VAL A 2 19.16 -30.56 -45.11
N THR A 3 18.12 -30.14 -44.44
CA THR A 3 17.78 -28.71 -44.31
C THR A 3 18.23 -28.19 -42.95
N ARG A 4 18.86 -27.01 -42.90
CA ARG A 4 19.18 -26.32 -41.66
C ARG A 4 17.93 -25.57 -41.18
N GLY A 5 17.53 -25.80 -39.93
CA GLY A 5 16.43 -25.11 -39.28
C GLY A 5 16.75 -24.79 -37.81
N PRO A 6 16.06 -23.85 -37.20
CA PRO A 6 16.26 -23.57 -35.77
C PRO A 6 15.77 -24.77 -34.95
N LEU A 7 16.65 -25.30 -34.09
CA LEU A 7 16.28 -26.27 -33.09
C LEU A 7 15.63 -25.55 -31.91
N ARG A 8 14.32 -25.78 -31.72
CA ARG A 8 13.61 -25.29 -30.52
C ARG A 8 13.71 -26.34 -29.43
N TYR A 9 14.35 -25.97 -28.34
CA TYR A 9 14.41 -26.77 -27.13
C TYR A 9 13.37 -26.24 -26.15
N ALA A 10 12.44 -27.05 -25.73
CA ALA A 10 11.43 -26.71 -24.73
C ALA A 10 11.49 -27.73 -23.59
N GLN A 11 11.54 -27.26 -22.37
CA GLN A 11 11.52 -28.09 -21.19
C GLN A 11 10.57 -27.49 -20.15
N THR A 12 9.83 -28.36 -19.45
CA THR A 12 8.89 -27.94 -18.41
C THR A 12 9.48 -28.19 -17.03
N PHE A 13 9.37 -27.19 -16.16
CA PHE A 13 9.82 -27.25 -14.78
C PHE A 13 8.66 -26.93 -13.84
N PRO A 14 8.65 -27.53 -12.64
CA PRO A 14 7.75 -27.11 -11.59
C PRO A 14 8.08 -25.66 -11.16
N ALA A 15 7.05 -24.87 -10.95
CA ALA A 15 7.17 -23.50 -10.54
C ALA A 15 6.24 -23.19 -9.38
N ASN A 16 6.64 -22.25 -8.51
CA ASN A 16 5.82 -21.75 -7.43
C ASN A 16 5.41 -20.29 -7.72
N ILE A 17 4.13 -20.00 -7.54
CA ILE A 17 3.62 -18.62 -7.59
C ILE A 17 3.67 -18.05 -6.18
N SER A 18 4.28 -16.89 -6.05
CA SER A 18 4.37 -16.15 -4.79
C SER A 18 3.97 -14.68 -4.98
N TYR A 19 3.65 -14.02 -3.90
CA TYR A 19 3.45 -12.57 -3.92
C TYR A 19 4.75 -11.84 -4.24
N ASN A 20 4.61 -10.68 -4.87
CA ASN A 20 5.73 -9.76 -5.04
C ASN A 20 6.02 -9.07 -3.70
N GLU A 21 7.12 -9.44 -3.06
CA GLU A 21 7.52 -8.90 -1.76
C GLU A 21 7.81 -7.39 -1.78
N TYR A 22 8.11 -6.81 -2.95
CA TYR A 22 8.26 -5.36 -3.10
C TYR A 22 6.93 -4.60 -2.98
N GLN A 23 5.80 -5.29 -3.11
CA GLN A 23 4.47 -4.70 -2.99
C GLN A 23 3.82 -5.01 -1.63
N TYR A 24 4.59 -4.95 -0.58
CA TYR A 24 4.11 -5.14 0.78
C TYR A 24 4.16 -3.82 1.54
N VAL A 25 3.02 -3.36 2.03
CA VAL A 25 2.90 -2.11 2.76
C VAL A 25 2.49 -2.38 4.20
N ILE A 26 3.27 -1.84 5.13
CA ILE A 26 2.92 -1.79 6.55
C ILE A 26 2.48 -0.36 6.86
N MET A 27 1.23 -0.20 7.22
CA MET A 27 0.67 1.08 7.65
C MET A 27 0.85 1.21 9.16
N GLN A 28 1.57 2.23 9.59
CA GLN A 28 1.78 2.53 11.01
C GLN A 28 1.20 3.89 11.36
N ALA A 29 0.68 4.03 12.59
CA ALA A 29 0.24 5.29 13.12
C ALA A 29 1.45 6.21 13.38
N ARG A 30 1.43 7.42 12.87
CA ARG A 30 2.49 8.42 13.08
C ARG A 30 2.26 9.29 14.31
N ALA A 31 1.04 9.29 14.82
CA ALA A 31 0.64 10.01 16.03
C ALA A 31 -0.36 9.17 16.82
N ALA A 32 -0.47 9.45 18.11
CA ALA A 32 -1.45 8.81 18.98
C ALA A 32 -2.86 9.33 18.70
N GLY A 33 -3.85 8.46 18.82
CA GLY A 33 -5.24 8.82 18.59
C GLY A 33 -6.21 7.73 18.99
N PHE A 34 -7.46 7.85 18.59
CA PHE A 34 -8.47 6.84 18.82
C PHE A 34 -9.32 6.59 17.57
N ILE A 35 -9.83 5.38 17.48
CA ILE A 35 -10.57 4.88 16.33
C ILE A 35 -12.06 5.14 16.55
N ASN A 36 -12.65 5.97 15.68
CA ASN A 36 -14.08 6.28 15.73
C ASN A 36 -14.90 5.19 15.05
N LYS A 37 -14.40 4.67 13.92
CA LYS A 37 -15.11 3.70 13.10
C LYS A 37 -14.11 2.80 12.35
N VAL A 38 -14.47 1.55 12.18
CA VAL A 38 -13.79 0.61 11.30
C VAL A 38 -14.77 0.19 10.21
N TYR A 39 -14.32 0.20 8.97
CA TYR A 39 -15.12 -0.31 7.86
C TYR A 39 -15.15 -1.84 7.88
N PRO A 40 -16.20 -2.48 7.33
CA PRO A 40 -16.39 -3.94 7.44
C PRO A 40 -15.39 -4.68 6.51
N LEU A 41 -14.13 -4.67 6.92
CA LEU A 41 -13.02 -5.32 6.26
C LEU A 41 -12.32 -6.26 7.23
N THR A 42 -11.79 -7.36 6.71
CA THR A 42 -11.06 -8.37 7.49
C THR A 42 -9.83 -8.86 6.75
N VAL A 43 -9.00 -9.63 7.44
CA VAL A 43 -7.85 -10.32 6.84
C VAL A 43 -8.35 -11.25 5.72
N GLY A 44 -7.70 -11.16 4.55
CA GLY A 44 -8.08 -11.88 3.34
C GLY A 44 -8.91 -11.05 2.35
N ASP A 45 -9.48 -9.93 2.77
CA ASP A 45 -10.25 -9.08 1.87
C ASP A 45 -9.36 -8.34 0.87
N LYS A 46 -9.86 -8.24 -0.36
CA LYS A 46 -9.24 -7.45 -1.42
C LYS A 46 -9.66 -6.00 -1.32
N VAL A 47 -8.68 -5.12 -1.35
CA VAL A 47 -8.89 -3.66 -1.35
C VAL A 47 -8.24 -3.01 -2.56
N LYS A 48 -8.82 -1.92 -3.00
CA LYS A 48 -8.23 -1.03 -4.00
C LYS A 48 -7.59 0.17 -3.31
N GLN A 49 -6.62 0.77 -3.96
CA GLN A 49 -6.08 2.05 -3.53
C GLN A 49 -7.20 3.06 -3.29
N GLY A 50 -7.17 3.73 -2.15
CA GLY A 50 -8.21 4.66 -1.74
C GLY A 50 -9.41 4.05 -1.01
N THR A 51 -9.51 2.72 -0.90
CA THR A 51 -10.55 2.06 -0.09
C THR A 51 -10.44 2.50 1.37
N PRO A 52 -11.53 3.02 1.99
CA PRO A 52 -11.51 3.44 3.38
C PRO A 52 -11.38 2.23 4.30
N LEU A 53 -10.44 2.29 5.25
CA LEU A 53 -10.19 1.23 6.23
C LEU A 53 -10.80 1.57 7.58
N LEU A 54 -10.54 2.77 8.07
CA LEU A 54 -11.05 3.25 9.35
C LEU A 54 -11.13 4.78 9.40
N GLU A 55 -11.91 5.29 10.36
CA GLU A 55 -11.92 6.69 10.75
C GLU A 55 -11.30 6.84 12.13
N LEU A 56 -10.46 7.85 12.27
CA LEU A 56 -9.72 8.11 13.50
C LEU A 56 -9.71 9.61 13.83
N THR A 57 -9.49 9.90 15.10
CA THR A 57 -9.21 11.24 15.61
C THR A 57 -7.82 11.25 16.21
N ILE A 58 -7.02 12.22 15.80
CA ILE A 58 -5.67 12.47 16.33
C ILE A 58 -5.70 13.84 17.00
N PRO A 59 -5.66 13.92 18.35
CA PRO A 59 -5.74 15.17 19.08
C PRO A 59 -4.68 16.20 18.66
N ASP A 60 -3.44 15.76 18.48
CA ASP A 60 -2.32 16.62 18.05
C ASP A 60 -2.60 17.32 16.70
N TRP A 61 -3.31 16.64 15.78
CA TRP A 61 -3.70 17.26 14.51
C TRP A 61 -4.79 18.30 14.69
N VAL A 62 -5.73 18.05 15.61
CA VAL A 62 -6.80 19.00 15.92
C VAL A 62 -6.24 20.27 16.55
N GLU A 63 -5.30 20.11 17.50
CA GLU A 63 -4.60 21.21 18.15
C GLU A 63 -3.80 22.05 17.14
N ALA A 64 -2.98 21.41 16.31
CA ALA A 64 -2.19 22.10 15.30
C ALA A 64 -3.04 22.82 14.25
N GLN A 65 -4.20 22.28 13.88
CA GLN A 65 -5.16 22.98 13.01
C GLN A 65 -5.74 24.22 13.68
N SER A 66 -6.05 24.14 14.99
CA SER A 66 -6.55 25.30 15.75
C SER A 66 -5.51 26.42 15.80
N GLU A 67 -4.25 26.06 16.06
CA GLU A 67 -3.12 26.99 16.07
C GLU A 67 -2.90 27.62 14.67
N TYR A 68 -2.98 26.82 13.60
CA TYR A 68 -2.91 27.31 12.23
C TYR A 68 -3.98 28.38 11.94
N LEU A 69 -5.24 28.11 12.29
CA LEU A 69 -6.34 29.04 12.04
C LEU A 69 -6.20 30.31 12.88
N LEU A 70 -5.77 30.19 14.13
CA LEU A 70 -5.52 31.34 14.98
C LEU A 70 -4.45 32.27 14.40
N LEU A 71 -3.34 31.71 13.90
CA LEU A 71 -2.28 32.50 13.25
C LEU A 71 -2.77 33.18 11.96
N GLN A 72 -3.66 32.52 11.23
CA GLN A 72 -4.27 33.11 10.03
C GLN A 72 -5.19 34.31 10.38
N GLU A 73 -5.87 34.26 11.52
CA GLU A 73 -6.76 35.36 11.97
C GLU A 73 -5.99 36.52 12.62
N THR A 74 -4.93 36.19 13.37
CA THR A 74 -4.17 37.20 14.13
C THR A 74 -3.01 37.81 13.35
N GLY A 75 -2.80 37.39 12.09
CA GLY A 75 -1.73 37.95 11.26
C GLY A 75 -0.35 37.35 11.58
N GLY A 76 -0.29 36.04 11.86
CA GLY A 76 0.96 35.34 12.05
C GLY A 76 1.90 35.42 10.83
N THR A 77 3.22 35.36 11.06
CA THR A 77 4.20 35.41 9.97
C THR A 77 4.10 34.19 9.07
N ALA A 78 4.49 34.33 7.79
CA ALA A 78 4.50 33.22 6.83
C ALA A 78 5.34 32.02 7.36
N THR A 79 6.45 32.30 8.05
CA THR A 79 7.32 31.26 8.64
C THR A 79 6.60 30.49 9.75
N GLN A 80 5.84 31.17 10.62
CA GLN A 80 5.07 30.51 11.68
C GLN A 80 3.98 29.61 11.08
N VAL A 81 3.24 30.11 10.12
CA VAL A 81 2.19 29.35 9.43
C VAL A 81 2.75 28.11 8.75
N GLU A 82 3.85 28.24 8.01
CA GLU A 82 4.48 27.11 7.33
C GLU A 82 5.04 26.09 8.32
N GLY A 83 5.59 26.52 9.45
CA GLY A 83 6.09 25.65 10.52
C GLY A 83 5.00 24.74 11.09
N ILE A 84 3.76 25.25 11.25
CA ILE A 84 2.63 24.42 11.71
C ILE A 84 2.21 23.42 10.64
N LEU A 85 2.15 23.85 9.38
CA LEU A 85 1.80 22.94 8.28
C LEU A 85 2.81 21.81 8.13
N GLU A 86 4.11 22.13 8.31
CA GLU A 86 5.15 21.11 8.30
C GLU A 86 5.03 20.15 9.49
N ARG A 87 4.71 20.65 10.68
CA ARG A 87 4.42 19.82 11.85
C ARG A 87 3.26 18.86 11.59
N LEU A 88 2.19 19.30 10.93
CA LEU A 88 1.06 18.44 10.52
C LEU A 88 1.51 17.34 9.54
N ARG A 89 2.34 17.69 8.54
CA ARG A 89 2.90 16.70 7.58
C ARG A 89 3.77 15.66 8.28
N LEU A 90 4.69 16.10 9.13
CA LEU A 90 5.58 15.23 9.89
C LEU A 90 4.81 14.32 10.86
N ALA A 91 3.72 14.81 11.44
CA ALA A 91 2.81 14.00 12.25
C ALA A 91 1.93 13.04 11.40
N GLY A 92 2.06 13.08 10.08
CA GLY A 92 1.42 12.15 9.15
C GLY A 92 0.03 12.54 8.67
N MET A 93 -0.39 13.81 8.86
CA MET A 93 -1.64 14.29 8.27
C MET A 93 -1.53 14.28 6.74
N PRO A 94 -2.49 13.66 6.02
CA PRO A 94 -2.48 13.62 4.57
C PRO A 94 -2.52 15.01 3.94
N ASP A 95 -1.79 15.22 2.82
CA ASP A 95 -1.77 16.50 2.12
C ASP A 95 -3.16 16.95 1.62
N ASP A 96 -4.03 15.99 1.30
CA ASP A 96 -5.43 16.29 0.92
C ASP A 96 -6.20 16.94 2.07
N ASP A 97 -6.00 16.47 3.29
CA ASP A 97 -6.64 17.04 4.48
C ASP A 97 -6.04 18.38 4.83
N ILE A 98 -4.72 18.57 4.64
CA ILE A 98 -4.07 19.88 4.78
C ILE A 98 -4.61 20.88 3.73
N ARG A 99 -4.78 20.45 2.48
CA ARG A 99 -5.39 21.29 1.43
C ARG A 99 -6.82 21.67 1.78
N ARG A 100 -7.59 20.72 2.32
CA ARG A 100 -8.96 20.96 2.77
C ARG A 100 -9.02 21.96 3.91
N LEU A 101 -8.12 21.86 4.90
CA LEU A 101 -7.99 22.82 5.99
C LEU A 101 -7.74 24.25 5.45
N LYS A 102 -6.78 24.41 4.53
CA LYS A 102 -6.47 25.69 3.91
C LYS A 102 -7.66 26.28 3.16
N ALA A 103 -8.38 25.46 2.41
CA ALA A 103 -9.51 25.88 1.58
C ALA A 103 -10.76 26.22 2.40
N THR A 104 -11.09 25.39 3.39
CA THR A 104 -12.34 25.53 4.15
C THR A 104 -12.20 26.37 5.41
N ARG A 105 -10.97 26.53 5.92
CA ARG A 105 -10.67 27.15 7.23
C ARG A 105 -11.50 26.56 8.38
N LYS A 106 -11.76 25.24 8.31
CA LYS A 106 -12.51 24.50 9.33
C LYS A 106 -11.66 23.39 9.89
N ILE A 107 -11.66 23.25 11.22
CA ILE A 107 -11.00 22.15 11.91
C ILE A 107 -11.67 20.84 11.53
N GLN A 108 -10.86 19.88 11.13
CA GLN A 108 -11.27 18.49 10.88
C GLN A 108 -10.89 17.66 12.09
N THR A 109 -11.87 16.99 12.67
CA THR A 109 -11.66 16.14 13.86
C THR A 109 -11.62 14.66 13.51
N ARG A 110 -12.17 14.26 12.36
CA ARG A 110 -12.21 12.88 11.88
C ARG A 110 -11.46 12.75 10.57
N PHE A 111 -10.61 11.76 10.53
CA PHE A 111 -9.76 11.48 9.38
C PHE A 111 -10.00 10.04 8.91
N THR A 112 -10.16 9.85 7.61
CA THR A 112 -10.34 8.53 7.03
C THR A 112 -9.00 8.01 6.54
N LEU A 113 -8.53 6.93 7.13
CA LEU A 113 -7.37 6.21 6.65
C LEU A 113 -7.79 5.27 5.53
N LYS A 114 -7.06 5.33 4.41
CA LYS A 114 -7.36 4.59 3.18
C LYS A 114 -6.22 3.66 2.81
N ALA A 115 -6.53 2.60 2.08
CA ALA A 115 -5.53 1.70 1.52
C ALA A 115 -4.61 2.45 0.55
N PRO A 116 -3.27 2.37 0.71
CA PRO A 116 -2.31 3.07 -0.14
C PRO A 116 -2.06 2.37 -1.48
N ILE A 117 -2.36 1.08 -1.58
CA ILE A 117 -2.17 0.25 -2.78
C ILE A 117 -3.36 -0.71 -2.98
N ASP A 118 -3.47 -1.24 -4.19
CA ASP A 118 -4.31 -2.39 -4.48
C ASP A 118 -3.70 -3.65 -3.88
N GLY A 119 -4.49 -4.50 -3.22
CA GLY A 119 -3.95 -5.70 -2.62
C GLY A 119 -4.92 -6.46 -1.72
N VAL A 120 -4.37 -7.33 -0.90
CA VAL A 120 -5.09 -8.11 0.11
C VAL A 120 -4.62 -7.69 1.49
N ILE A 121 -5.58 -7.53 2.40
CA ILE A 121 -5.29 -7.26 3.81
C ILE A 121 -4.69 -8.51 4.45
N THR A 122 -3.49 -8.41 5.00
CA THR A 122 -2.81 -9.52 5.70
C THR A 122 -2.81 -9.37 7.21
N ALA A 123 -3.05 -8.15 7.73
CA ALA A 123 -3.28 -7.90 9.15
C ALA A 123 -4.16 -6.67 9.32
N PHE A 124 -5.21 -6.79 10.16
CA PHE A 124 -6.14 -5.69 10.47
C PHE A 124 -6.94 -6.04 11.72
N ASP A 125 -6.37 -5.76 12.91
CA ASP A 125 -6.94 -6.18 14.20
C ASP A 125 -7.58 -5.04 14.99
N LEU A 126 -7.78 -3.88 14.37
CA LEU A 126 -8.31 -2.69 15.01
C LEU A 126 -9.84 -2.73 15.11
N ARG A 127 -10.36 -2.12 16.16
CA ARG A 127 -11.81 -2.01 16.42
C ARG A 127 -12.17 -0.58 16.79
N ALA A 128 -13.41 -0.19 16.55
CA ALA A 128 -13.95 1.09 16.99
C ALA A 128 -13.87 1.22 18.53
N GLY A 129 -13.48 2.39 19.00
CA GLY A 129 -13.26 2.68 20.42
C GLY A 129 -11.87 2.35 20.94
N MET A 130 -11.00 1.72 20.14
CA MET A 130 -9.60 1.47 20.53
C MET A 130 -8.76 2.75 20.44
N ASN A 131 -7.82 2.89 21.38
CA ASN A 131 -6.74 3.85 21.27
C ASN A 131 -5.62 3.26 20.43
N ILE A 132 -4.96 4.10 19.64
CA ILE A 132 -3.73 3.77 18.92
C ILE A 132 -2.59 4.65 19.45
N ALA A 133 -1.44 4.04 19.68
CA ALA A 133 -0.21 4.77 19.99
C ALA A 133 0.57 5.03 18.68
N LYS A 134 1.48 5.99 18.74
CA LYS A 134 2.48 6.17 17.68
C LYS A 134 3.20 4.84 17.44
N ASP A 135 3.51 4.57 16.18
CA ASP A 135 4.19 3.37 15.68
C ASP A 135 3.36 2.06 15.75
N ASN A 136 2.13 2.09 16.28
CA ASN A 136 1.25 0.91 16.19
C ASN A 136 0.94 0.58 14.73
N VAL A 137 0.99 -0.73 14.42
CA VAL A 137 0.57 -1.22 13.09
C VAL A 137 -0.94 -1.09 12.96
N VAL A 138 -1.37 -0.38 11.94
CA VAL A 138 -2.79 -0.15 11.62
C VAL A 138 -3.31 -1.22 10.67
N ALA A 139 -2.57 -1.47 9.60
CA ALA A 139 -2.89 -2.49 8.62
C ALA A 139 -1.63 -2.96 7.91
N LYS A 140 -1.69 -4.19 7.39
CA LYS A 140 -0.69 -4.72 6.46
C LYS A 140 -1.41 -5.13 5.18
N ILE A 141 -0.91 -4.67 4.03
CA ILE A 141 -1.51 -4.92 2.73
C ILE A 141 -0.45 -5.49 1.80
N GLN A 142 -0.76 -6.64 1.21
CA GLN A 142 0.06 -7.30 0.20
C GLN A 142 -0.49 -7.02 -1.18
N GLY A 143 0.31 -6.40 -2.04
CA GLY A 143 -0.01 -6.23 -3.46
C GLY A 143 -0.03 -7.58 -4.19
N MET A 144 -0.88 -7.69 -5.19
CA MET A 144 -1.13 -8.93 -5.91
C MET A 144 -0.75 -8.87 -7.40
N ASP A 145 -0.34 -7.73 -7.91
CA ASP A 145 -0.05 -7.52 -9.32
C ASP A 145 1.20 -6.62 -9.47
N PRO A 146 2.28 -7.13 -10.09
CA PRO A 146 2.49 -8.48 -10.58
C PRO A 146 2.78 -9.52 -9.48
N VAL A 147 2.53 -10.78 -9.75
CA VAL A 147 2.98 -11.92 -8.92
C VAL A 147 4.33 -12.42 -9.42
N TRP A 148 5.08 -13.08 -8.55
CA TRP A 148 6.32 -13.73 -8.92
C TRP A 148 6.11 -15.21 -9.22
N VAL A 149 6.87 -15.71 -10.18
CA VAL A 149 6.95 -17.13 -10.49
C VAL A 149 8.39 -17.57 -10.31
N SER A 150 8.61 -18.40 -9.30
CA SER A 150 9.93 -18.95 -8.99
C SER A 150 10.06 -20.36 -9.58
N VAL A 151 11.08 -20.55 -10.38
CA VAL A 151 11.38 -21.84 -11.06
C VAL A 151 12.75 -22.33 -10.61
N ALA A 152 12.81 -23.57 -10.14
CA ALA A 152 14.08 -24.22 -9.84
C ALA A 152 14.65 -24.86 -11.12
N VAL A 153 15.66 -24.23 -11.71
CA VAL A 153 16.34 -24.73 -12.91
C VAL A 153 17.62 -25.43 -12.50
N PRO A 154 17.84 -26.69 -12.95
CA PRO A 154 19.11 -27.40 -12.72
C PRO A 154 20.30 -26.65 -13.34
N GLU A 155 21.42 -26.60 -12.62
CA GLU A 155 22.63 -25.89 -13.06
C GLU A 155 23.13 -26.41 -14.44
N SER A 156 22.97 -27.73 -14.70
CA SER A 156 23.37 -28.34 -15.95
C SER A 156 22.75 -27.77 -17.22
N ILE A 157 21.62 -27.09 -17.09
CA ILE A 157 20.88 -26.46 -18.20
C ILE A 157 20.69 -24.96 -18.05
N ALA A 158 21.13 -24.36 -16.93
CA ALA A 158 20.99 -22.95 -16.66
C ALA A 158 21.63 -22.07 -17.76
N TRP A 159 22.72 -22.56 -18.39
CA TRP A 159 23.37 -21.89 -19.51
C TRP A 159 22.52 -21.72 -20.77
N LEU A 160 21.44 -22.50 -20.92
CA LEU A 160 20.48 -22.38 -22.02
C LEU A 160 19.52 -21.19 -21.84
N ILE A 161 19.35 -20.72 -20.61
CA ILE A 161 18.50 -19.58 -20.32
C ILE A 161 19.24 -18.31 -20.67
N LYS A 162 18.68 -17.55 -21.61
CA LYS A 162 19.20 -16.26 -22.07
C LYS A 162 18.10 -15.21 -21.91
N ASP A 163 18.48 -13.94 -21.93
CA ASP A 163 17.53 -12.80 -21.82
C ASP A 163 16.41 -12.83 -22.88
N ALA A 164 16.67 -13.49 -24.03
CA ALA A 164 15.70 -13.66 -25.10
C ALA A 164 14.87 -14.97 -25.01
N SER A 165 14.99 -15.73 -23.93
CA SER A 165 14.22 -16.97 -23.75
C SER A 165 12.75 -16.61 -23.52
N GLN A 166 11.85 -17.31 -24.25
CA GLN A 166 10.41 -17.17 -24.05
C GLN A 166 9.95 -18.16 -22.98
N PHE A 167 9.24 -17.66 -22.01
CA PHE A 167 8.66 -18.47 -20.95
C PHE A 167 7.14 -18.55 -21.12
N SER A 168 6.60 -19.73 -20.86
CA SER A 168 5.15 -19.94 -20.80
C SER A 168 4.80 -20.68 -19.52
N ILE A 169 3.71 -20.24 -18.88
CA ILE A 169 3.24 -20.80 -17.62
C ILE A 169 1.90 -21.46 -17.86
N GLN A 170 1.75 -22.69 -17.34
CA GLN A 170 0.49 -23.40 -17.28
C GLN A 170 0.12 -23.61 -15.81
N VAL A 171 -1.10 -23.26 -15.44
CA VAL A 171 -1.60 -23.39 -14.07
C VAL A 171 -2.68 -24.47 -14.04
N PRO A 172 -2.59 -25.50 -13.16
CA PRO A 172 -3.58 -26.58 -13.08
C PRO A 172 -5.02 -26.07 -12.84
N ALA A 173 -5.17 -24.93 -12.15
CA ALA A 173 -6.48 -24.31 -11.90
C ALA A 173 -7.19 -23.82 -13.19
N TRP A 174 -6.43 -23.62 -14.30
CA TRP A 174 -6.97 -23.19 -15.60
C TRP A 174 -6.43 -24.09 -16.73
N PRO A 175 -6.97 -25.32 -16.86
CA PRO A 175 -6.53 -26.24 -17.89
C PRO A 175 -6.65 -25.63 -19.29
N GLY A 176 -5.59 -25.74 -20.09
CA GLY A 176 -5.55 -25.22 -21.46
C GLY A 176 -5.24 -23.71 -21.59
N LYS A 177 -5.13 -22.98 -20.50
CA LYS A 177 -4.61 -21.59 -20.54
C LYS A 177 -3.09 -21.58 -20.39
N THR A 178 -2.43 -20.86 -21.27
CA THR A 178 -0.99 -20.60 -21.23
C THR A 178 -0.77 -19.09 -21.08
N PHE A 179 0.04 -18.71 -20.12
CA PHE A 179 0.45 -17.33 -19.88
C PHE A 179 1.88 -17.17 -20.39
N SER A 180 2.12 -16.17 -21.21
CA SER A 180 3.44 -15.81 -21.72
C SER A 180 4.05 -14.68 -20.90
N ILE A 181 5.36 -14.77 -20.65
CA ILE A 181 6.16 -13.77 -19.94
C ILE A 181 7.25 -13.28 -20.88
#